data_6dd10d5afda5379cb1594fac2548ce2b
#
_entry.id   6dd10d5afda5379cb1594fac2548ce2b
#
_cell.length_a   1.000
_cell.length_b   1.000
_cell.length_c   1.000
_cell.angle_alpha   90.00
_cell.angle_beta   90.00
_cell.angle_gamma   90.00
#
_symmetry.space_group_name_H-M   'P 1'
#
loop_
_entity.id
_entity.type
_entity.pdbx_description
1 polymer ?
#
loop_
_entity_poly.entity_id
_entity_poly.type
_entity_poly.pdbx_seq_one_letter_code
_entity_poly.pdbx_strand_id
1 'polypeptide(L)'
;IQWHPEMQALVDKYADKYHHCMTSSPYLFPFLANTTNKKIDEEKLYHNVEARITYHLKKIAAKAGIPHNLTLYVARHSWATAARDHNYPLSVISEALGHDSETTTLTYLNSIQASKVDQLNAEMIDDL
;
A
#
# COMPACT_ATOMS: atom_id res chain seq x y z
N ILE A 1 -6.66 -0.13 14.59
CA ILE A 1 -6.98 0.90 13.57
C ILE A 1 -8.41 1.32 13.77
N GLN A 2 -8.66 2.62 13.86
CA GLN A 2 -10.02 3.15 13.93
C GLN A 2 -10.71 2.96 12.56
N TRP A 3 -11.94 2.43 12.59
CA TRP A 3 -12.75 2.26 11.39
C TRP A 3 -13.45 3.56 11.02
N HIS A 4 -13.20 4.07 9.82
CA HIS A 4 -13.76 5.33 9.33
C HIS A 4 -14.95 5.09 8.38
N PRO A 5 -15.93 6.03 8.32
CA PRO A 5 -17.10 5.90 7.45
C PRO A 5 -16.76 5.69 5.97
N GLU A 6 -15.67 6.32 5.50
CA GLU A 6 -15.19 6.18 4.13
C GLU A 6 -14.71 4.74 3.82
N MET A 7 -14.13 4.07 4.82
CA MET A 7 -13.73 2.65 4.70
C MET A 7 -14.98 1.77 4.61
N GLN A 8 -16.02 2.06 5.43
CA GLN A 8 -17.29 1.34 5.37
C GLN A 8 -17.97 1.54 4.01
N ALA A 9 -18.01 2.76 3.50
CA ALA A 9 -18.61 3.05 2.19
C ALA A 9 -17.93 2.28 1.04
N LEU A 10 -16.60 2.08 1.11
CA LEU A 10 -15.89 1.23 0.16
C LEU A 10 -16.29 -0.23 0.28
N VAL A 11 -16.42 -0.75 1.50
CA VAL A 11 -16.85 -2.13 1.73
C VAL A 11 -18.26 -2.33 1.20
N ASP A 12 -19.19 -1.44 1.54
CA ASP A 12 -20.59 -1.52 1.13
C ASP A 12 -20.74 -1.46 -0.40
N LYS A 13 -19.97 -0.59 -1.06
CA LYS A 13 -19.94 -0.48 -2.53
C LYS A 13 -19.64 -1.80 -3.23
N TYR A 14 -18.84 -2.66 -2.60
CA TYR A 14 -18.42 -3.93 -3.19
C TYR A 14 -19.09 -5.15 -2.54
N ALA A 15 -19.80 -4.96 -1.42
CA ALA A 15 -20.44 -6.05 -0.67
C ALA A 15 -21.41 -6.85 -1.53
N ASP A 16 -22.29 -6.18 -2.28
CA ASP A 16 -23.29 -6.84 -3.12
C ASP A 16 -22.65 -7.74 -4.18
N LYS A 17 -21.55 -7.28 -4.76
CA LYS A 17 -20.84 -8.02 -5.81
C LYS A 17 -20.10 -9.24 -5.29
N TYR A 18 -19.62 -9.19 -4.05
CA TYR A 18 -18.74 -10.20 -3.46
C TYR A 18 -19.34 -10.83 -2.20
N HIS A 19 -20.62 -10.58 -1.92
CA HIS A 19 -21.32 -11.00 -0.69
C HIS A 19 -21.09 -12.48 -0.35
N HIS A 20 -21.24 -13.37 -1.31
CA HIS A 20 -21.04 -14.79 -1.09
C HIS A 20 -19.62 -15.17 -0.67
N CYS A 21 -18.63 -14.46 -1.19
CA CYS A 21 -17.22 -14.69 -0.83
C CYS A 21 -16.86 -14.03 0.51
N MET A 22 -17.49 -12.89 0.84
CA MET A 22 -17.20 -12.14 2.09
C MET A 22 -17.83 -12.81 3.32
N THR A 23 -18.99 -13.42 3.19
CA THR A 23 -19.68 -14.09 4.31
C THR A 23 -19.03 -15.39 4.73
N SER A 24 -18.26 -16.04 3.86
CA SER A 24 -17.57 -17.31 4.13
C SER A 24 -16.10 -17.16 4.53
N SER A 25 -15.57 -15.93 4.54
CA SER A 25 -14.18 -15.64 4.84
C SER A 25 -14.02 -14.87 6.15
N PRO A 26 -13.02 -15.20 7.01
CA PRO A 26 -12.69 -14.39 8.18
C PRO A 26 -11.98 -13.07 7.80
N TYR A 27 -11.64 -12.88 6.53
CA TYR A 27 -10.95 -11.70 6.02
C TYR A 27 -11.94 -10.73 5.38
N LEU A 28 -11.67 -9.43 5.55
CA LEU A 28 -12.47 -8.35 4.96
C LEU A 28 -12.54 -8.45 3.42
N PHE A 29 -11.44 -8.81 2.78
CA PHE A 29 -11.37 -9.02 1.35
C PHE A 29 -11.32 -10.52 1.02
N PRO A 30 -12.12 -11.01 0.06
CA PRO A 30 -12.26 -12.44 -0.22
C PRO A 30 -11.11 -13.05 -1.03
N PHE A 31 -9.92 -12.50 -0.92
CA PHE A 31 -8.75 -12.99 -1.67
C PHE A 31 -8.36 -14.42 -1.30
N LEU A 32 -8.64 -14.82 -0.05
CA LEU A 32 -8.34 -16.14 0.48
C LEU A 32 -9.58 -17.03 0.67
N ALA A 33 -10.77 -16.57 0.28
CA ALA A 33 -12.03 -17.25 0.54
C ALA A 33 -12.18 -18.62 -0.12
N ASN A 34 -11.45 -18.89 -1.21
CA ASN A 34 -11.57 -20.13 -1.97
C ASN A 34 -10.57 -21.22 -1.54
N THR A 35 -9.94 -21.09 -0.37
CA THR A 35 -8.89 -22.02 0.10
C THR A 35 -9.42 -23.19 0.91
N THR A 36 -10.73 -23.30 1.10
CA THR A 36 -11.36 -24.23 2.06
C THR A 36 -11.19 -25.71 1.76
N ASN A 37 -10.64 -26.13 0.63
CA ASN A 37 -10.57 -27.56 0.27
C ASN A 37 -9.24 -28.09 -0.29
N LYS A 38 -8.16 -27.32 -0.29
CA LYS A 38 -6.82 -27.83 -0.65
C LYS A 38 -5.83 -27.23 0.34
N LYS A 39 -4.81 -28.01 0.74
CA LYS A 39 -3.57 -27.51 1.34
C LYS A 39 -2.88 -26.58 0.33
N ILE A 40 -3.48 -25.41 0.08
CA ILE A 40 -2.87 -24.37 -0.73
C ILE A 40 -1.90 -23.69 0.21
N ASP A 41 -0.67 -23.61 -0.22
CA ASP A 41 0.37 -22.82 0.43
C ASP A 41 -0.12 -21.36 0.46
N GLU A 42 -0.51 -20.90 1.64
CA GLU A 42 -1.06 -19.54 1.84
C GLU A 42 -0.07 -18.47 1.36
N GLU A 43 1.22 -18.72 1.50
CA GLU A 43 2.27 -17.84 1.03
C GLU A 43 2.24 -17.69 -0.50
N LYS A 44 2.12 -18.79 -1.23
CA LYS A 44 1.99 -18.74 -2.70
C LYS A 44 0.72 -18.03 -3.13
N LEU A 45 -0.38 -18.24 -2.40
CA LEU A 45 -1.63 -17.54 -2.70
C LEU A 45 -1.49 -16.04 -2.48
N TYR A 46 -0.88 -15.65 -1.37
CA TYR A 46 -0.60 -14.24 -1.06
C TYR A 46 0.22 -13.58 -2.18
N HIS A 47 1.33 -14.19 -2.59
CA HIS A 47 2.16 -13.69 -3.68
C HIS A 47 1.41 -13.59 -5.02
N ASN A 48 0.53 -14.55 -5.33
CA ASN A 48 -0.29 -14.49 -6.54
C ASN A 48 -1.28 -13.32 -6.50
N VAL A 49 -1.90 -13.06 -5.34
CA VAL A 49 -2.82 -11.92 -5.15
C VAL A 49 -2.07 -10.62 -5.28
N GLU A 50 -0.92 -10.49 -4.64
CA GLU A 50 -0.05 -9.31 -4.72
C GLU A 50 0.38 -9.01 -6.17
N ALA A 51 0.81 -10.03 -6.90
CA ALA A 51 1.19 -9.90 -8.31
C ALA A 51 0.02 -9.41 -9.18
N ARG A 52 -1.19 -9.94 -8.94
CA ARG A 52 -2.41 -9.51 -9.65
C ARG A 52 -2.77 -8.06 -9.33
N ILE A 53 -2.70 -7.65 -8.06
CA ILE A 53 -2.96 -6.26 -7.65
C ILE A 53 -1.95 -5.34 -8.35
N THR A 54 -0.66 -5.65 -8.29
CA THR A 54 0.40 -4.88 -8.94
C THR A 54 0.18 -4.77 -10.45
N TYR A 55 -0.22 -5.85 -11.11
CA TYR A 55 -0.56 -5.83 -12.55
C TYR A 55 -1.71 -4.85 -12.85
N HIS A 56 -2.77 -4.85 -12.05
CA HIS A 56 -3.89 -3.94 -12.24
C HIS A 56 -3.52 -2.48 -11.90
N LEU A 57 -2.70 -2.26 -10.89
CA LEU A 57 -2.20 -0.92 -10.54
C LEU A 57 -1.38 -0.30 -11.69
N LYS A 58 -0.54 -1.08 -12.38
CA LYS A 58 0.17 -0.63 -13.59
C LYS A 58 -0.79 -0.19 -14.70
N LYS A 59 -1.89 -0.93 -14.91
CA LYS A 59 -2.91 -0.54 -15.90
C LYS A 59 -3.65 0.73 -15.51
N ILE A 60 -3.93 0.91 -14.23
CA ILE A 60 -4.56 2.13 -13.70
C ILE A 60 -3.61 3.31 -13.89
N ALA A 61 -2.33 3.17 -13.55
CA ALA A 61 -1.32 4.20 -13.75
C ALA A 61 -1.26 4.65 -15.22
N ALA A 62 -1.17 3.69 -16.14
CA ALA A 62 -1.15 3.99 -17.58
C ALA A 62 -2.40 4.75 -18.05
N LYS A 63 -3.60 4.34 -17.58
CA LYS A 63 -4.87 5.02 -17.94
C LYS A 63 -4.98 6.41 -17.33
N ALA A 64 -4.38 6.63 -16.16
CA ALA A 64 -4.38 7.92 -15.47
C ALA A 64 -3.25 8.86 -15.94
N GLY A 65 -2.40 8.42 -16.88
CA GLY A 65 -1.26 9.21 -17.36
C GLY A 65 -0.16 9.37 -16.30
N ILE A 66 -0.10 8.46 -15.32
CA ILE A 66 0.92 8.50 -14.26
C ILE A 66 2.18 7.81 -14.81
N PRO A 67 3.32 8.52 -14.95
CA PRO A 67 4.54 7.98 -15.59
C PRO A 67 5.28 6.95 -14.72
N HIS A 68 4.87 6.76 -13.47
CA HIS A 68 5.53 5.89 -12.51
C HIS A 68 4.77 4.58 -12.29
N ASN A 69 5.50 3.51 -11.98
CA ASN A 69 4.89 2.24 -11.60
C ASN A 69 4.20 2.35 -10.24
N LEU A 70 2.86 2.20 -10.22
CA LEU A 70 2.12 2.08 -8.96
C LEU A 70 2.25 0.65 -8.42
N THR A 71 2.57 0.56 -7.14
CA THR A 71 2.61 -0.69 -6.37
C THR A 71 1.94 -0.48 -5.01
N LEU A 72 1.63 -1.55 -4.29
CA LEU A 72 1.16 -1.44 -2.91
C LEU A 72 2.18 -0.71 -2.01
N TYR A 73 3.46 -0.90 -2.29
CA TYR A 73 4.54 -0.26 -1.56
C TYR A 73 4.57 1.27 -1.78
N VAL A 74 4.25 1.74 -2.98
CA VAL A 74 4.10 3.18 -3.26
C VAL A 74 3.03 3.82 -2.41
N ALA A 75 1.90 3.14 -2.17
CA ALA A 75 0.85 3.65 -1.27
C ALA A 75 1.37 3.82 0.17
N ARG A 76 2.14 2.83 0.66
CA ARG A 76 2.78 2.88 1.98
C ARG A 76 3.80 4.02 2.08
N HIS A 77 4.63 4.21 1.04
CA HIS A 77 5.57 5.32 0.97
C HIS A 77 4.88 6.68 0.98
N SER A 78 3.82 6.84 0.17
CA SER A 78 3.05 8.08 0.07
C SER A 78 2.42 8.44 1.41
N TRP A 79 1.84 7.46 2.12
CA TRP A 79 1.27 7.68 3.44
C TRP A 79 2.34 8.13 4.46
N ALA A 80 3.48 7.44 4.50
CA ALA A 80 4.58 7.75 5.42
C ALA A 80 5.17 9.14 5.15
N THR A 81 5.32 9.51 3.88
CA THR A 81 5.78 10.84 3.46
C THR A 81 4.77 11.91 3.87
N ALA A 82 3.48 11.70 3.60
CA ALA A 82 2.44 12.64 3.99
C ALA A 82 2.38 12.83 5.52
N ALA A 83 2.46 11.74 6.29
CA ALA A 83 2.49 11.82 7.75
C ALA A 83 3.69 12.63 8.26
N ARG A 84 4.88 12.43 7.69
CA ARG A 84 6.07 13.23 8.01
C ARG A 84 5.88 14.70 7.62
N ASP A 85 5.38 14.97 6.43
CA ASP A 85 5.21 16.33 5.91
C ASP A 85 4.14 17.11 6.71
N HIS A 86 3.20 16.39 7.34
CA HIS A 86 2.26 16.93 8.34
C HIS A 86 2.84 17.01 9.77
N ASN A 87 4.14 16.74 9.95
CA ASN A 87 4.83 16.80 11.24
C ASN A 87 4.27 15.86 12.32
N TYR A 88 3.74 14.70 11.94
CA TYR A 88 3.39 13.67 12.93
C TYR A 88 4.66 13.14 13.61
N PRO A 89 4.60 12.85 14.93
CA PRO A 89 5.74 12.27 15.67
C PRO A 89 6.21 10.96 15.02
N LEU A 90 7.54 10.75 15.02
CA LEU A 90 8.15 9.55 14.45
C LEU A 90 7.63 8.26 15.11
N SER A 91 7.36 8.30 16.42
CA SER A 91 6.76 7.19 17.17
C SER A 91 5.40 6.77 16.60
N VAL A 92 4.55 7.75 16.27
CA VAL A 92 3.21 7.49 15.70
C VAL A 92 3.33 6.90 14.30
N ILE A 93 4.26 7.41 13.48
CA ILE A 93 4.52 6.87 12.14
C ILE A 93 5.06 5.44 12.24
N SER A 94 5.96 5.19 13.19
CA SER A 94 6.55 3.87 13.44
C SER A 94 5.49 2.84 13.82
N GLU A 95 4.63 3.18 14.77
CA GLU A 95 3.53 2.33 15.21
C GLU A 95 2.55 2.03 14.06
N ALA A 96 2.15 3.05 13.32
CA ALA A 96 1.22 2.90 12.19
C ALA A 96 1.80 2.06 11.04
N LEU A 97 3.11 2.10 10.84
CA LEU A 97 3.81 1.26 9.86
C LEU A 97 4.08 -0.17 10.39
N GLY A 98 3.88 -0.43 11.68
CA GLY A 98 4.18 -1.70 12.31
C GLY A 98 5.68 -2.00 12.38
N HIS A 99 6.52 -0.97 12.55
CA HIS A 99 7.94 -1.16 12.72
C HIS A 99 8.27 -1.41 14.19
N ASP A 100 9.21 -2.31 14.45
CA ASP A 100 9.65 -2.66 15.82
C ASP A 100 10.47 -1.55 16.49
N SER A 101 10.98 -0.59 15.71
CA SER A 101 11.75 0.54 16.23
C SER A 101 11.60 1.81 15.39
N GLU A 102 11.72 2.96 16.05
CA GLU A 102 11.77 4.26 15.39
C GLU A 102 12.99 4.41 14.47
N THR A 103 14.10 3.75 14.80
CA THR A 103 15.31 3.74 13.97
C THR A 103 15.01 3.13 12.59
N THR A 104 14.22 2.05 12.54
CA THR A 104 13.77 1.44 11.27
C THR A 104 12.95 2.44 10.46
N THR A 105 12.05 3.17 11.14
CA THR A 105 11.22 4.19 10.49
C THR A 105 12.05 5.37 9.99
N LEU A 106 13.02 5.82 10.76
CA LEU A 106 13.92 6.91 10.36
C LEU A 106 14.75 6.52 9.13
N THR A 107 15.35 5.33 9.13
CA THR A 107 16.10 4.81 7.98
C THR A 107 15.21 4.72 6.73
N TYR A 108 13.97 4.22 6.91
CA TYR A 108 12.97 4.12 5.87
C TYR A 108 12.60 5.50 5.28
N LEU A 109 12.30 6.49 6.13
CA LEU A 109 11.96 7.84 5.68
C LEU A 109 13.14 8.55 5.02
N ASN A 110 14.36 8.35 5.51
CA ASN A 110 15.58 8.89 4.91
C ASN A 110 15.85 8.31 3.53
N SER A 111 15.58 7.01 3.31
CA SER A 111 15.72 6.38 1.99
C SER A 111 14.76 6.99 0.95
N ILE A 112 13.54 7.37 1.38
CA ILE A 112 12.59 8.07 0.50
C ILE A 112 13.08 9.50 0.18
N GLN A 113 13.70 10.16 1.16
CA GLN A 113 14.18 11.54 0.99
C GLN A 113 15.43 11.61 0.11
N ALA A 114 16.32 10.63 0.19
CA ALA A 114 17.53 10.57 -0.64
C ALA A 114 17.18 10.61 -2.14
N SER A 115 16.13 9.90 -2.56
CA SER A 115 15.68 9.92 -3.94
C SER A 115 15.17 11.29 -4.42
N LYS A 116 14.60 12.10 -3.53
CA LYS A 116 14.20 13.49 -3.84
C LYS A 116 15.39 14.43 -3.99
N VAL A 117 16.43 14.24 -3.17
CA VAL A 117 17.68 15.01 -3.27
C VAL A 117 18.41 14.67 -4.56
N ASP A 118 18.48 13.41 -4.94
CA ASP A 118 19.09 12.97 -6.20
C ASP A 118 18.35 13.56 -7.42
N GLN A 119 17.02 13.59 -7.36
CA GLN A 119 16.19 14.19 -8.41
C GLN A 119 16.44 15.70 -8.49
N LEU A 120 16.46 16.42 -7.36
CA LEU A 120 16.74 17.85 -7.31
C LEU A 120 18.14 18.16 -7.88
N ASN A 121 19.14 17.36 -7.52
CA ASN A 121 20.50 17.53 -8.04
C ASN A 121 20.56 17.30 -9.56
N ALA A 122 19.82 16.34 -10.09
CA ALA A 122 19.72 16.12 -11.53
C ALA A 122 19.08 17.31 -12.24
N GLU A 123 17.96 17.82 -11.74
CA GLU A 123 17.27 19.01 -12.28
C GLU A 123 18.19 20.25 -12.26
N MET A 124 18.94 20.46 -11.16
CA MET A 124 19.87 21.59 -11.06
C MET A 124 21.07 21.47 -12.03
N ILE A 125 21.50 20.27 -12.36
CA ILE A 125 22.60 20.04 -13.32
C ILE A 125 22.12 20.25 -14.76
N ASP A 126 20.87 19.85 -15.05
CA ASP A 126 20.28 20.02 -16.39
C ASP A 126 19.99 21.49 -16.73
N ASP A 127 19.86 22.36 -15.70
CA ASP A 127 19.62 23.82 -15.85
C ASP A 127 20.93 24.65 -15.99
N LEU A 128 22.13 24.01 -15.94
CA LEU A 128 23.44 24.66 -16.12
C LEU A 128 23.94 24.59 -17.55
#